data_53d7d448fd1ab2b72aaaf5e9a14a4cd6
#
_entry.id   53d7d448fd1ab2b72aaaf5e9a14a4cd6
#
_cell.length_a   1.000
_cell.length_b   1.000
_cell.length_c   1.000
_cell.angle_alpha   90.00
_cell.angle_beta   90.00
_cell.angle_gamma   90.00
#
_symmetry.space_group_name_H-M   'P 1'
#
loop_
_entity.id
_entity.type
_entity.pdbx_description
1 polymer ?
#
loop_
_entity_poly.entity_id
_entity_poly.type
_entity_poly.pdbx_seq_one_letter_code
_entity_poly.pdbx_strand_id
1 'polypeptide(L)'
;MSSVNWSCVTTLPPEPLSSRAARHVVTDWCITEGLIGDVVDTLLLLTAELVTNAVIHGRSDVELCLGRSGARVRVGVGDENTRMPQRRTSDPDALDGRGLALVEALADAHGIEVTAIGKVVWFEVLTHAGPARRLATA
;
A
#
# COMPACT_ATOMS: atom_id res chain seq x y z
N MET A 1 0.42 -15.21 10.18
CA MET A 1 1.21 -15.57 9.00
C MET A 1 0.49 -15.11 7.75
N SER A 2 1.22 -14.47 6.87
CA SER A 2 0.61 -13.98 5.64
C SER A 2 0.33 -15.12 4.68
N SER A 3 -0.87 -15.18 4.14
CA SER A 3 -1.24 -16.15 3.14
C SER A 3 -1.05 -15.62 1.72
N VAL A 4 -0.66 -14.38 1.58
CA VAL A 4 -0.46 -13.75 0.27
C VAL A 4 1.00 -13.87 -0.12
N ASN A 5 1.25 -14.45 -1.28
CA ASN A 5 2.59 -14.47 -1.85
C ASN A 5 2.80 -13.23 -2.67
N TRP A 6 3.96 -12.60 -2.49
CA TRP A 6 4.30 -11.44 -3.30
C TRP A 6 4.66 -11.88 -4.70
N SER A 7 3.90 -11.39 -5.67
CA SER A 7 4.14 -11.74 -7.08
C SER A 7 4.94 -10.67 -7.82
N CYS A 8 5.05 -9.49 -7.22
CA CYS A 8 5.82 -8.39 -7.79
C CYS A 8 6.53 -7.68 -6.64
N VAL A 9 7.85 -7.58 -6.73
CA VAL A 9 8.66 -6.87 -5.74
C VAL A 9 9.56 -5.91 -6.51
N THR A 10 9.46 -4.63 -6.20
CA THR A 10 10.21 -3.58 -6.86
C THR A 10 10.90 -2.72 -5.82
N THR A 11 12.18 -2.46 -6.03
CA THR A 11 12.95 -1.57 -5.14
C THR A 11 13.00 -0.18 -5.74
N LEU A 12 12.67 0.82 -4.94
CA LEU A 12 12.65 2.21 -5.34
C LEU A 12 13.61 3.02 -4.47
N PRO A 13 14.33 4.00 -5.05
CA PRO A 13 15.22 4.83 -4.25
C PRO A 13 14.42 5.76 -3.32
N PRO A 14 15.05 6.27 -2.24
CA PRO A 14 14.36 7.17 -1.31
C PRO A 14 14.27 8.59 -1.85
N GLU A 15 13.57 8.75 -2.93
CA GLU A 15 13.43 10.02 -3.65
C GLU A 15 11.96 10.34 -3.85
N PRO A 16 11.59 11.63 -3.91
CA PRO A 16 10.18 12.00 -4.11
C PRO A 16 9.54 11.39 -5.36
N LEU A 17 10.31 11.24 -6.43
CA LEU A 17 9.79 10.64 -7.67
C LEU A 17 9.42 9.17 -7.52
N SER A 18 9.85 8.52 -6.45
CA SER A 18 9.52 7.11 -6.25
C SER A 18 8.02 6.89 -6.01
N SER A 19 7.32 7.88 -5.48
CA SER A 19 5.86 7.77 -5.36
C SER A 19 5.21 7.65 -6.74
N ARG A 20 5.69 8.44 -7.70
CA ARG A 20 5.19 8.38 -9.07
C ARG A 20 5.57 7.05 -9.73
N ALA A 21 6.81 6.60 -9.52
CA ALA A 21 7.27 5.32 -10.06
C ALA A 21 6.42 4.17 -9.48
N ALA A 22 6.11 4.23 -8.20
CA ALA A 22 5.26 3.21 -7.57
C ALA A 22 3.88 3.16 -8.23
N ARG A 23 3.30 4.32 -8.54
CA ARG A 23 2.00 4.35 -9.21
C ARG A 23 2.06 3.68 -10.56
N HIS A 24 3.14 3.86 -11.31
CA HIS A 24 3.31 3.18 -12.59
C HIS A 24 3.41 1.67 -12.42
N VAL A 25 4.16 1.23 -11.42
CA VAL A 25 4.28 -0.21 -11.13
C VAL A 25 2.92 -0.80 -10.79
N VAL A 26 2.17 -0.14 -9.93
CA VAL A 26 0.84 -0.62 -9.54
C VAL A 26 -0.11 -0.62 -10.73
N THR A 27 -0.08 0.42 -11.56
CA THR A 27 -0.92 0.49 -12.75
C THR A 27 -0.65 -0.68 -13.69
N ASP A 28 0.62 -0.93 -13.98
CA ASP A 28 1.00 -2.02 -14.87
C ASP A 28 0.61 -3.37 -14.29
N TRP A 29 0.81 -3.56 -12.99
CA TRP A 29 0.44 -4.80 -12.33
C TRP A 29 -1.07 -5.01 -12.35
N CYS A 30 -1.85 -3.95 -12.14
CA CYS A 30 -3.30 -4.04 -12.21
C CYS A 30 -3.77 -4.46 -13.60
N ILE A 31 -3.14 -3.92 -14.64
CA ILE A 31 -3.47 -4.31 -16.01
C ILE A 31 -3.21 -5.80 -16.20
N THR A 32 -2.07 -6.27 -15.75
CA THR A 32 -1.71 -7.69 -15.85
C THR A 32 -2.72 -8.57 -15.11
N GLU A 33 -3.20 -8.12 -13.95
CA GLU A 33 -4.15 -8.86 -13.13
C GLU A 33 -5.59 -8.69 -13.56
N GLY A 34 -5.86 -7.85 -14.54
CA GLY A 34 -7.22 -7.62 -15.00
C GLY A 34 -8.07 -6.79 -14.06
N LEU A 35 -7.42 -6.00 -13.22
CA LEU A 35 -8.13 -5.15 -12.26
C LEU A 35 -8.53 -3.82 -12.88
N ILE A 36 -9.76 -3.39 -12.63
CA ILE A 36 -10.28 -2.14 -13.16
C ILE A 36 -11.17 -1.45 -12.13
N GLY A 37 -11.43 -0.18 -12.35
CA GLY A 37 -12.42 0.57 -11.56
C GLY A 37 -11.90 1.06 -10.22
N ASP A 38 -12.80 1.14 -9.26
CA ASP A 38 -12.51 1.76 -7.96
C ASP A 38 -11.38 1.07 -7.20
N VAL A 39 -11.24 -0.24 -7.37
CA VAL A 39 -10.17 -0.96 -6.69
C VAL A 39 -8.80 -0.44 -7.13
N VAL A 40 -8.65 -0.14 -8.42
CA VAL A 40 -7.38 0.40 -8.93
C VAL A 40 -7.13 1.79 -8.35
N ASP A 41 -8.15 2.64 -8.31
CA ASP A 41 -8.02 3.98 -7.75
C ASP A 41 -7.59 3.92 -6.27
N THR A 42 -8.19 3.02 -5.52
CA THR A 42 -7.84 2.84 -4.11
C THR A 42 -6.41 2.35 -3.96
N LEU A 43 -6.01 1.36 -4.75
CA LEU A 43 -4.65 0.85 -4.70
C LEU A 43 -3.63 1.94 -5.01
N LEU A 44 -3.91 2.76 -6.02
CA LEU A 44 -3.01 3.84 -6.41
C LEU A 44 -2.89 4.89 -5.32
N LEU A 45 -4.02 5.29 -4.75
CA LEU A 45 -4.02 6.31 -3.71
C LEU A 45 -3.25 5.85 -2.47
N LEU A 46 -3.57 4.66 -1.97
CA LEU A 46 -2.95 4.19 -0.73
C LEU A 46 -1.47 3.87 -0.94
N THR A 47 -1.10 3.33 -2.10
CA THR A 47 0.30 3.07 -2.40
C THR A 47 1.08 4.38 -2.42
N ALA A 48 0.56 5.40 -3.08
CA ALA A 48 1.26 6.69 -3.17
C ALA A 48 1.48 7.27 -1.77
N GLU A 49 0.49 7.18 -0.89
CA GLU A 49 0.63 7.71 0.46
C GLU A 49 1.68 6.96 1.27
N LEU A 50 1.67 5.62 1.18
CA LEU A 50 2.64 4.82 1.94
C LEU A 50 4.05 4.99 1.41
N VAL A 51 4.23 5.07 0.09
CA VAL A 51 5.56 5.27 -0.49
C VAL A 51 6.08 6.65 -0.13
N THR A 52 5.22 7.67 -0.19
CA THR A 52 5.61 9.02 0.21
C THR A 52 6.10 9.04 1.66
N ASN A 53 5.37 8.38 2.55
CA ASN A 53 5.77 8.31 3.95
C ASN A 53 7.10 7.59 4.11
N ALA A 54 7.28 6.49 3.41
CA ALA A 54 8.52 5.72 3.49
C ALA A 54 9.72 6.54 2.97
N VAL A 55 9.52 7.31 1.91
CA VAL A 55 10.57 8.16 1.36
C VAL A 55 10.95 9.26 2.34
N ILE A 56 9.95 9.88 2.98
CA ILE A 56 10.21 10.97 3.91
C ILE A 56 10.92 10.49 5.17
N HIS A 57 10.53 9.33 5.69
CA HIS A 57 10.97 8.88 7.01
C HIS A 57 11.97 7.72 6.98
N GLY A 58 12.04 7.01 5.90
CA GLY A 58 12.77 5.74 5.85
C GLY A 58 14.27 5.88 5.69
N ARG A 59 14.75 6.78 4.88
CA ARG A 59 16.17 7.00 4.57
C ARG A 59 16.86 5.80 3.92
N SER A 60 16.09 4.88 3.40
CA SER A 60 16.61 3.70 2.73
C SER A 60 15.80 3.49 1.47
N ASP A 61 16.25 2.56 0.64
CA ASP A 61 15.43 2.12 -0.47
C ASP A 61 14.08 1.64 0.04
N VAL A 62 13.07 1.84 -0.77
CA VAL A 62 11.71 1.44 -0.47
C VAL A 62 11.39 0.22 -1.29
N GLU A 63 10.87 -0.82 -0.65
CA GLU A 63 10.48 -2.03 -1.34
C GLU A 63 8.97 -2.05 -1.49
N LEU A 64 8.52 -2.08 -2.74
CA LEU A 64 7.10 -2.16 -3.06
C LEU A 64 6.76 -3.59 -3.43
N CYS A 65 5.83 -4.17 -2.69
CA CYS A 65 5.43 -5.56 -2.86
C CYS A 65 3.96 -5.62 -3.22
N LEU A 66 3.63 -6.38 -4.25
CA LEU A 66 2.26 -6.58 -4.70
C LEU A 66 1.95 -8.06 -4.74
N GLY A 67 0.79 -8.43 -4.25
CA GLY A 67 0.37 -9.82 -4.29
C GLY A 67 -1.15 -9.93 -4.30
N ARG A 68 -1.60 -11.10 -4.71
CA ARG A 68 -3.03 -11.37 -4.81
C ARG A 68 -3.33 -12.78 -4.34
N SER A 69 -4.39 -12.93 -3.60
CA SER A 69 -4.90 -14.24 -3.20
C SER A 69 -6.41 -14.20 -3.39
N GLY A 70 -6.87 -14.77 -4.50
CA GLY A 70 -8.28 -14.70 -4.85
C GLY A 70 -8.74 -13.28 -5.04
N ALA A 71 -9.73 -12.87 -4.27
CA ALA A 71 -10.28 -11.53 -4.33
C ALA A 71 -9.51 -10.50 -3.47
N ARG A 72 -8.45 -10.93 -2.80
CA ARG A 72 -7.67 -10.03 -1.96
C ARG A 72 -6.42 -9.59 -2.67
N VAL A 73 -6.24 -8.28 -2.78
CA VAL A 73 -5.00 -7.68 -3.26
C VAL A 73 -4.28 -7.08 -2.07
N ARG A 74 -3.04 -7.46 -1.89
CA ARG A 74 -2.21 -6.92 -0.81
C ARG A 74 -1.06 -6.11 -1.39
N VAL A 75 -0.85 -4.95 -0.83
CA VAL A 75 0.28 -4.09 -1.13
C VAL A 75 1.08 -3.92 0.15
N GLY A 76 2.39 -4.09 0.02
CA GLY A 76 3.31 -3.85 1.13
C GLY A 76 4.35 -2.82 0.72
N VAL A 77 4.68 -1.93 1.64
CA VAL A 77 5.73 -0.93 1.43
C VAL A 77 6.72 -1.10 2.58
N GLY A 78 7.91 -1.56 2.23
CA GLY A 78 8.94 -1.86 3.21
C GLY A 78 10.08 -0.85 3.17
N ASP A 79 10.70 -0.64 4.32
CA ASP A 79 11.93 0.14 4.43
C ASP A 79 12.76 -0.41 5.58
N GLU A 80 13.99 0.11 5.72
CA GLU A 80 14.91 -0.39 6.74
C GLU A 80 14.78 0.34 8.08
N ASN A 81 13.80 1.22 8.19
CA ASN A 81 13.56 1.94 9.43
C ASN A 81 12.60 1.14 10.31
N THR A 82 13.09 0.71 11.47
CA THR A 82 12.29 -0.08 12.40
C THR A 82 11.37 0.77 13.26
N ARG A 83 11.48 2.09 13.18
CA ARG A 83 10.61 2.97 13.94
C ARG A 83 9.17 2.79 13.44
N MET A 84 8.27 2.55 14.37
CA MET A 84 6.88 2.38 14.03
C MET A 84 6.26 3.68 13.56
N PRO A 85 5.45 3.67 12.49
CA PRO A 85 4.70 4.85 12.11
C PRO A 85 3.71 5.19 13.23
N GLN A 86 3.57 6.48 13.50
CA GLN A 86 2.69 6.95 14.55
C GLN A 86 1.76 8.01 14.01
N ARG A 87 0.53 7.97 14.48
CA ARG A 87 -0.38 9.07 14.24
C ARG A 87 0.02 10.23 15.10
N ARG A 88 0.35 11.31 14.47
CA ARG A 88 0.71 12.51 15.21
C ARG A 88 -0.50 13.43 15.28
N THR A 89 -1.25 13.25 16.33
CA THR A 89 -2.43 14.10 16.53
C THR A 89 -2.05 15.53 16.87
N SER A 90 -0.83 15.73 17.33
CA SER A 90 -0.35 17.08 17.66
C SER A 90 0.09 17.85 16.43
N ASP A 91 0.23 17.18 15.29
CA ASP A 91 0.63 17.81 14.05
C ASP A 91 -0.27 17.32 12.92
N PRO A 92 -1.38 18.04 12.69
CA PRO A 92 -2.36 17.61 11.69
C PRO A 92 -1.81 17.64 10.27
N ASP A 93 -0.67 18.31 10.04
CA ASP A 93 -0.05 18.36 8.73
C ASP A 93 0.94 17.23 8.51
N ALA A 94 1.13 16.36 9.49
CA ALA A 94 2.03 15.23 9.35
C ALA A 94 1.50 14.27 8.29
N LEU A 95 2.32 14.04 7.26
CA LEU A 95 1.92 13.19 6.14
C LEU A 95 1.71 11.74 6.56
N ASP A 96 2.54 11.25 7.47
CA ASP A 96 2.42 9.89 7.96
C ASP A 96 1.08 9.65 8.65
N GLY A 97 0.61 10.61 9.43
CA GLY A 97 -0.70 10.50 10.06
C GLY A 97 -1.82 10.44 9.05
N ARG A 98 -1.72 11.26 8.00
CA ARG A 98 -2.73 11.29 6.96
C ARG A 98 -2.76 10.00 6.16
N GLY A 99 -1.58 9.47 5.82
CA GLY A 99 -1.49 8.24 5.05
C GLY A 99 -2.11 7.06 5.80
N LEU A 100 -1.80 6.93 7.09
CA LEU A 100 -2.38 5.87 7.89
C LEU A 100 -3.90 6.04 8.04
N ALA A 101 -4.37 7.27 8.19
CA ALA A 101 -5.81 7.51 8.27
C ALA A 101 -6.53 7.09 7.00
N LEU A 102 -5.94 7.34 5.83
CA LEU A 102 -6.52 6.91 4.57
C LEU A 102 -6.54 5.38 4.46
N VAL A 103 -5.46 4.72 4.86
CA VAL A 103 -5.42 3.26 4.87
C VAL A 103 -6.52 2.70 5.75
N GLU A 104 -6.67 3.24 6.96
CA GLU A 104 -7.71 2.78 7.87
C GLU A 104 -9.11 2.99 7.30
N ALA A 105 -9.31 4.07 6.57
CA ALA A 105 -10.61 4.40 6.03
C ALA A 105 -10.99 3.59 4.80
N LEU A 106 -10.00 3.26 3.96
CA LEU A 106 -10.27 2.73 2.62
C LEU A 106 -9.86 1.27 2.43
N ALA A 107 -8.93 0.76 3.25
CA ALA A 107 -8.50 -0.62 3.10
C ALA A 107 -9.42 -1.55 3.86
N ASP A 108 -9.54 -2.78 3.36
CA ASP A 108 -10.32 -3.81 4.03
C ASP A 108 -9.54 -4.45 5.17
N ALA A 109 -8.22 -4.43 5.11
CA ALA A 109 -7.34 -4.86 6.20
C ALA A 109 -6.01 -4.15 6.05
N HIS A 110 -5.29 -4.02 7.16
CA HIS A 110 -3.97 -3.40 7.13
C HIS A 110 -3.17 -3.84 8.36
N GLY A 111 -1.88 -3.60 8.31
CA GLY A 111 -1.02 -3.91 9.43
C GLY A 111 0.41 -3.52 9.16
N ILE A 112 1.26 -3.87 10.11
CA ILE A 112 2.69 -3.59 10.05
C ILE A 112 3.42 -4.85 10.49
N GLU A 113 4.36 -5.31 9.65
CA GLU A 113 5.25 -6.41 10.02
C GLU A 113 6.63 -5.84 10.26
N VAL A 114 7.20 -6.14 11.41
CA VAL A 114 8.57 -5.78 11.72
C VAL A 114 9.46 -6.95 11.33
N THR A 115 10.47 -6.65 10.54
CA THR A 115 11.43 -7.65 10.08
C THR A 115 12.77 -7.42 10.76
N ALA A 116 13.74 -8.30 10.53
CA ALA A 116 15.06 -8.17 11.11
C ALA A 116 15.77 -6.89 10.66
N ILE A 117 15.44 -6.38 9.48
CA ILE A 117 16.13 -5.24 8.88
C ILE A 117 15.26 -3.99 8.75
N GLY A 118 13.98 -4.09 9.07
CA GLY A 118 13.10 -2.94 8.91
C GLY A 118 11.66 -3.29 9.20
N LYS A 119 10.77 -2.65 8.46
CA LYS A 119 9.35 -2.92 8.62
C LYS A 119 8.66 -2.87 7.27
N VAL A 120 7.51 -3.54 7.19
CA VAL A 120 6.61 -3.50 6.04
C VAL A 120 5.25 -3.04 6.53
N VAL A 121 4.80 -1.93 5.98
CA VAL A 121 3.42 -1.47 6.18
C VAL A 121 2.62 -2.04 5.03
N TRP A 122 1.53 -2.72 5.33
CA TRP A 122 0.75 -3.37 4.28
C TRP A 122 -0.74 -3.05 4.41
N PHE A 123 -1.43 -3.16 3.30
CA PHE A 123 -2.88 -3.09 3.29
C PHE A 123 -3.45 -4.09 2.29
N GLU A 124 -4.71 -4.43 2.48
CA GLU A 124 -5.44 -5.30 1.56
C GLU A 124 -6.73 -4.63 1.12
N VAL A 125 -7.06 -4.84 -0.14
CA VAL A 125 -8.30 -4.36 -0.72
C VAL A 125 -8.95 -5.54 -1.42
N LEU A 126 -10.26 -5.70 -1.21
CA LEU A 126 -11.01 -6.74 -1.88
C LEU A 126 -11.33 -6.28 -3.31
N THR A 127 -10.89 -7.08 -4.28
CA THR A 127 -11.19 -6.79 -5.69
C THR A 127 -12.61 -7.12 -6.04
N HIS A 128 -13.22 -7.91 -5.21
CA HIS A 128 -14.53 -8.44 -5.49
C HIS A 128 -15.62 -7.47 -5.10
N ALA A 129 -15.44 -6.28 -5.54
CA ALA A 129 -16.53 -5.36 -5.63
C ALA A 129 -17.32 -5.66 -6.90
N GLY A 130 -17.24 -6.86 -7.36
CA GLY A 130 -17.87 -7.22 -8.60
C GLY A 130 -19.39 -7.09 -8.56
N PRO A 131 -20.04 -7.56 -9.62
CA PRO A 131 -21.49 -7.36 -9.75
C PRO A 131 -22.30 -7.80 -8.54
N ALA A 132 -21.93 -8.92 -7.91
CA ALA A 132 -22.67 -9.41 -6.76
C ALA A 132 -22.64 -8.43 -5.59
N ARG A 133 -21.48 -7.85 -5.31
CA ARG A 133 -21.35 -6.89 -4.22
C ARG A 133 -22.10 -5.60 -4.51
N ARG A 134 -22.03 -5.15 -5.76
CA ARG A 134 -22.73 -3.93 -6.15
C ARG A 134 -24.24 -4.11 -6.08
N LEU A 135 -24.73 -5.27 -6.49
CA LEU A 135 -26.14 -5.57 -6.42
C LEU A 135 -26.63 -5.64 -4.97
N ALA A 136 -25.80 -6.13 -4.08
CA ALA A 136 -26.15 -6.20 -2.68
C ALA A 136 -26.26 -4.82 -2.04
N THR A 137 -25.58 -3.83 -2.57
CA THR A 137 -25.59 -2.47 -2.02
C THR A 137 -26.53 -1.53 -2.75
N ALA A 138 -27.04 -1.96 -3.86
CA ALA A 138 -27.90 -1.12 -4.69
C ALA A 138 -29.31 -0.98 -4.12
#